data_a5be14bf692decc57b5c0c8ebcd91870
#
_entry.id   a5be14bf692decc57b5c0c8ebcd91870
#
_cell.length_a   1.000
_cell.length_b   1.000
_cell.length_c   1.000
_cell.angle_alpha   90.00
_cell.angle_beta   90.00
_cell.angle_gamma   90.00
#
_symmetry.space_group_name_H-M   'P 1'
#
loop_
_entity.id
_entity.type
_entity.pdbx_description
1 polymer ?
#
loop_
_entity_poly.entity_id
_entity_poly.type
_entity_poly.pdbx_seq_one_letter_code
_entity_poly.pdbx_strand_id
1 'polypeptide(L)'
;MIDSQTLPGSTESQTAWDRFEALYRSSRDDVYAYVATLLCDPAAAEDVTALTFERAFRRRRTFDRRRGDERAWIFGIARNAALDELRRRKRLTALVTDPEDASAVADDGADVALRRTAVRQALAKLPAREREVIALKFHAGMHNAELARVLGVSESAAGTLIYRTMEKLRKACNASI
;
A
#
# COMPACT_ATOMS: atom_id res chain seq x y z
N MET A 1 -40.08 22.43 30.57
CA MET A 1 -39.20 22.91 29.52
C MET A 1 -37.79 22.44 29.90
N ILE A 2 -37.31 21.42 29.24
CA ILE A 2 -35.94 20.90 29.45
C ILE A 2 -35.18 21.25 28.20
N ASP A 3 -34.31 22.26 28.30
CA ASP A 3 -33.41 22.67 27.22
C ASP A 3 -32.44 21.54 26.93
N SER A 4 -32.58 20.93 25.75
CA SER A 4 -31.60 19.99 25.21
C SER A 4 -30.40 20.80 24.69
N GLN A 5 -29.43 21.06 25.55
CA GLN A 5 -28.13 21.59 25.15
C GLN A 5 -27.40 20.50 24.33
N THR A 6 -27.48 20.63 23.02
CA THR A 6 -26.64 19.85 22.07
C THR A 6 -25.20 20.32 22.21
N LEU A 7 -24.35 19.50 22.79
CA LEU A 7 -22.93 19.79 22.98
C LEU A 7 -22.24 19.93 21.58
N PRO A 8 -21.54 21.02 21.30
CA PRO A 8 -20.94 21.29 19.98
C PRO A 8 -19.81 20.34 19.58
N GLY A 9 -19.31 19.53 20.50
CA GLY A 9 -18.25 18.55 20.21
C GLY A 9 -18.70 17.25 19.55
N SER A 10 -19.99 16.93 19.55
CA SER A 10 -20.52 15.68 18.98
C SER A 10 -20.59 15.71 17.45
N THR A 11 -20.94 16.85 16.87
CA THR A 11 -21.11 16.97 15.41
C THR A 11 -19.79 16.93 14.65
N GLU A 12 -18.74 17.59 15.14
CA GLU A 12 -17.40 17.55 14.52
C GLU A 12 -16.77 16.17 14.65
N SER A 13 -16.97 15.50 15.79
CA SER A 13 -16.47 14.14 16.03
C SER A 13 -17.17 13.14 15.12
N GLN A 14 -18.49 13.27 14.93
CA GLN A 14 -19.28 12.44 14.03
C GLN A 14 -18.84 12.63 12.57
N THR A 15 -18.69 13.87 12.12
CA THR A 15 -18.22 14.18 10.76
C THR A 15 -16.80 13.62 10.48
N ALA A 16 -15.92 13.63 11.47
CA ALA A 16 -14.58 13.06 11.34
C ALA A 16 -14.60 11.53 11.28
N TRP A 17 -15.54 10.91 12.00
CA TRP A 17 -15.77 9.46 11.95
C TRP A 17 -16.33 9.03 10.59
N ASP A 18 -17.41 9.67 10.11
CA ASP A 18 -18.06 9.35 8.84
C ASP A 18 -17.07 9.44 7.67
N ARG A 19 -16.21 10.45 7.72
CA ARG A 19 -15.16 10.67 6.74
C ARG A 19 -14.10 9.56 6.77
N PHE A 20 -13.68 9.16 7.97
CA PHE A 20 -12.73 8.07 8.12
C PHE A 20 -13.33 6.73 7.66
N GLU A 21 -14.59 6.46 7.96
CA GLU A 21 -15.30 5.28 7.50
C GLU A 21 -15.40 5.22 5.96
N ALA A 22 -15.70 6.34 5.32
CA ALA A 22 -15.71 6.45 3.87
C ALA A 22 -14.31 6.19 3.26
N LEU A 23 -13.27 6.75 3.85
CA LEU A 23 -11.88 6.49 3.45
C LEU A 23 -11.50 5.02 3.63
N TYR A 24 -11.88 4.42 4.75
CA TYR A 24 -11.62 2.99 5.02
C TYR A 24 -12.28 2.12 3.94
N ARG A 25 -13.59 2.29 3.70
CA ARG A 25 -14.34 1.51 2.71
C ARG A 25 -13.79 1.65 1.29
N SER A 26 -13.38 2.85 0.91
CA SER A 26 -12.90 3.14 -0.45
C SER A 26 -11.43 2.77 -0.68
N SER A 27 -10.64 2.56 0.37
CA SER A 27 -9.19 2.41 0.24
C SER A 27 -8.63 1.10 0.81
N ARG A 28 -9.41 0.34 1.59
CA ARG A 28 -8.91 -0.85 2.31
C ARG A 28 -8.29 -1.87 1.37
N ASP A 29 -9.02 -2.23 0.32
CA ASP A 29 -8.59 -3.29 -0.60
C ASP A 29 -7.38 -2.86 -1.43
N ASP A 30 -7.33 -1.59 -1.83
CA ASP A 30 -6.19 -1.02 -2.54
C ASP A 30 -4.96 -0.88 -1.65
N VAL A 31 -5.13 -0.51 -0.38
CA VAL A 31 -4.04 -0.47 0.61
C VAL A 31 -3.51 -1.88 0.87
N TYR A 32 -4.40 -2.87 1.02
CA TYR A 32 -3.99 -4.26 1.16
C TYR A 32 -3.20 -4.73 -0.08
N ALA A 33 -3.73 -4.51 -1.29
CA ALA A 33 -3.08 -4.90 -2.53
C ALA A 33 -1.70 -4.23 -2.69
N TYR A 34 -1.59 -2.95 -2.31
CA TYR A 34 -0.32 -2.23 -2.27
C TYR A 34 0.68 -2.90 -1.32
N VAL A 35 0.27 -3.14 -0.08
CA VAL A 35 1.14 -3.72 0.95
C VAL A 35 1.53 -5.17 0.58
N ALA A 36 0.58 -5.98 0.11
CA ALA A 36 0.82 -7.35 -0.34
C ALA A 36 1.82 -7.41 -1.50
N THR A 37 1.71 -6.49 -2.47
CA THR A 37 2.68 -6.37 -3.57
C THR A 37 4.07 -6.01 -3.05
N LEU A 38 4.17 -5.14 -2.05
CA LEU A 38 5.46 -4.69 -1.52
C LEU A 38 6.14 -5.74 -0.64
N LEU A 39 5.38 -6.42 0.22
CA LEU A 39 5.89 -7.39 1.19
C LEU A 39 6.03 -8.81 0.60
N CYS A 40 5.29 -9.14 -0.46
CA CYS A 40 5.16 -10.49 -1.02
C CYS A 40 4.74 -11.55 0.02
N ASP A 41 3.98 -11.14 1.04
CA ASP A 41 3.53 -11.95 2.17
C ASP A 41 2.11 -11.53 2.57
N PRO A 42 1.08 -12.34 2.32
CA PRO A 42 -0.30 -12.01 2.61
C PRO A 42 -0.60 -11.80 4.10
N ALA A 43 -0.05 -12.63 4.99
CA ALA A 43 -0.29 -12.53 6.42
C ALA A 43 0.25 -11.20 6.97
N ALA A 44 1.49 -10.86 6.65
CA ALA A 44 2.05 -9.58 7.04
C ALA A 44 1.36 -8.39 6.33
N ALA A 45 0.80 -8.59 5.14
CA ALA A 45 0.03 -7.55 4.47
C ALA A 45 -1.28 -7.24 5.21
N GLU A 46 -1.94 -8.23 5.78
CA GLU A 46 -3.11 -8.02 6.65
C GLU A 46 -2.74 -7.21 7.89
N ASP A 47 -1.70 -7.60 8.60
CA ASP A 47 -1.22 -6.92 9.81
C ASP A 47 -0.83 -5.46 9.53
N VAL A 48 -0.06 -5.22 8.46
CA VAL A 48 0.39 -3.88 8.08
C VAL A 48 -0.78 -3.03 7.57
N THR A 49 -1.77 -3.63 6.92
CA THR A 49 -3.00 -2.93 6.51
C THR A 49 -3.80 -2.49 7.75
N ALA A 50 -4.01 -3.39 8.71
CA ALA A 50 -4.68 -3.07 9.96
C ALA A 50 -3.95 -1.94 10.72
N LEU A 51 -2.62 -2.05 10.84
CA LEU A 51 -1.78 -1.02 11.46
C LEU A 51 -1.87 0.33 10.73
N THR A 52 -1.98 0.31 9.41
CA THR A 52 -2.13 1.53 8.58
C THR A 52 -3.40 2.27 8.96
N PHE A 53 -4.54 1.57 9.01
CA PHE A 53 -5.82 2.20 9.35
C PHE A 53 -5.91 2.58 10.82
N GLU A 54 -5.29 1.83 11.72
CA GLU A 54 -5.16 2.22 13.14
C GLU A 54 -4.38 3.56 13.26
N ARG A 55 -3.22 3.69 12.61
CA ARG A 55 -2.42 4.91 12.59
C ARG A 55 -3.19 6.08 11.95
N ALA A 56 -3.90 5.82 10.86
CA ALA A 56 -4.74 6.80 10.20
C ALA A 56 -5.88 7.28 11.10
N PHE A 57 -6.57 6.36 11.78
CA PHE A 57 -7.62 6.70 12.72
C PHE A 57 -7.12 7.58 13.87
N ARG A 58 -5.99 7.25 14.46
CA ARG A 58 -5.36 8.06 15.52
C ARG A 58 -5.01 9.46 15.03
N ARG A 59 -4.63 9.60 13.75
CA ARG A 59 -4.20 10.86 13.12
C ARG A 59 -5.31 11.57 12.34
N ARG A 60 -6.55 11.05 12.31
CA ARG A 60 -7.64 11.56 11.47
C ARG A 60 -7.97 13.04 11.65
N ARG A 61 -7.75 13.57 12.86
CA ARG A 61 -7.96 14.98 13.20
C ARG A 61 -6.85 15.91 12.71
N THR A 62 -5.67 15.36 12.41
CA THR A 62 -4.52 16.13 11.93
C THR A 62 -4.41 16.17 10.41
N PHE A 63 -5.32 15.47 9.72
CA PHE A 63 -5.35 15.51 8.26
C PHE A 63 -5.84 16.88 7.79
N ASP A 64 -5.02 17.55 7.00
CA ASP A 64 -5.34 18.85 6.38
C ASP A 64 -5.51 18.68 4.86
N ARG A 65 -6.76 18.84 4.39
CA ARG A 65 -7.10 18.77 2.95
C ARG A 65 -6.33 19.78 2.09
N ARG A 66 -5.83 20.88 2.65
CA ARG A 66 -5.01 21.86 1.94
C ARG A 66 -3.65 21.30 1.57
N ARG A 67 -3.19 20.26 2.26
CA ARG A 67 -1.88 19.62 2.05
C ARG A 67 -1.92 18.42 1.10
N GLY A 68 -3.10 17.98 0.68
CA GLY A 68 -3.22 16.88 -0.28
C GLY A 68 -4.52 16.08 -0.18
N ASP A 69 -4.63 15.07 -1.01
CA ASP A 69 -5.74 14.13 -1.03
C ASP A 69 -5.65 13.12 0.13
N GLU A 70 -6.80 12.73 0.68
CA GLU A 70 -6.94 11.72 1.73
C GLU A 70 -6.37 10.36 1.29
N ARG A 71 -6.51 10.04 0.00
CA ARG A 71 -5.96 8.83 -0.58
C ARG A 71 -4.42 8.85 -0.56
N ALA A 72 -3.80 9.92 -1.02
CA ALA A 72 -2.34 10.06 -0.96
C ALA A 72 -1.81 10.02 0.48
N TRP A 73 -2.56 10.59 1.43
CA TRP A 73 -2.21 10.55 2.85
C TRP A 73 -2.25 9.14 3.43
N ILE A 74 -3.30 8.34 3.17
CA ILE A 74 -3.39 6.97 3.68
C ILE A 74 -2.29 6.07 3.09
N PHE A 75 -1.98 6.22 1.79
CA PHE A 75 -0.87 5.50 1.16
C PHE A 75 0.50 5.93 1.69
N GLY A 76 0.68 7.19 2.12
CA GLY A 76 1.86 7.63 2.84
C GLY A 76 2.06 6.91 4.18
N ILE A 77 0.96 6.69 4.92
CA ILE A 77 0.98 5.91 6.17
C ILE A 77 1.28 4.44 5.88
N ALA A 78 0.61 3.83 4.89
CA ALA A 78 0.82 2.45 4.47
C ALA A 78 2.27 2.21 4.03
N ARG A 79 2.82 3.13 3.24
CA ARG A 79 4.22 3.10 2.80
C ARG A 79 5.20 3.02 3.99
N ASN A 80 5.04 3.94 4.93
CA ASN A 80 5.92 3.96 6.11
C ASN A 80 5.80 2.67 6.91
N ALA A 81 4.58 2.16 7.14
CA ALA A 81 4.36 0.92 7.86
C ALA A 81 4.99 -0.28 7.14
N ALA A 82 4.81 -0.39 5.82
CA ALA A 82 5.40 -1.46 5.01
C ALA A 82 6.94 -1.40 4.95
N LEU A 83 7.53 -0.21 4.84
CA LEU A 83 8.98 -0.05 4.88
C LEU A 83 9.57 -0.38 6.26
N ASP A 84 8.87 -0.05 7.34
CA ASP A 84 9.26 -0.44 8.70
C ASP A 84 9.28 -1.97 8.84
N GLU A 85 8.26 -2.67 8.29
CA GLU A 85 8.20 -4.13 8.26
C GLU A 85 9.32 -4.75 7.44
N LEU A 86 9.63 -4.22 6.25
CA LEU A 86 10.78 -4.67 5.45
C LEU A 86 12.11 -4.50 6.19
N ARG A 87 12.29 -3.38 6.89
CA ARG A 87 13.49 -3.15 7.72
C ARG A 87 13.55 -4.12 8.89
N ARG A 88 12.41 -4.42 9.54
CA ARG A 88 12.33 -5.41 10.61
C ARG A 88 12.75 -6.80 10.12
N ARG A 89 12.21 -7.25 8.98
CA ARG A 89 12.55 -8.54 8.36
C ARG A 89 14.04 -8.61 8.02
N LYS A 90 14.57 -7.57 7.38
CA LYS A 90 15.99 -7.52 7.03
C LYS A 90 16.89 -7.66 8.27
N ARG A 91 16.52 -7.06 9.40
CA ARG A 91 17.26 -7.22 10.66
C ARG A 91 17.18 -8.66 11.20
N LEU A 92 15.99 -9.28 11.14
CA LEU A 92 15.81 -10.66 11.58
C LEU A 92 16.58 -11.63 10.71
N THR A 93 16.50 -11.50 9.38
CA THR A 93 17.26 -12.35 8.43
C THR A 93 18.78 -12.21 8.61
N ALA A 94 19.26 -11.03 9.00
CA ALA A 94 20.69 -10.84 9.31
C ALA A 94 21.13 -11.56 10.61
N LEU A 95 20.18 -11.94 11.47
CA LEU A 95 20.42 -12.70 12.72
C LEU A 95 20.20 -14.21 12.58
N VAL A 96 19.48 -14.63 11.51
CA VAL A 96 19.14 -16.05 11.24
C VAL A 96 19.59 -16.39 9.83
N THR A 97 20.51 -17.35 9.70
CA THR A 97 21.06 -17.80 8.42
C THR A 97 20.15 -18.89 7.84
N ASP A 98 18.95 -18.53 7.39
CA ASP A 98 18.19 -19.37 6.44
C ASP A 98 16.98 -18.59 5.89
N PRO A 99 16.81 -18.43 4.56
CA PRO A 99 15.64 -17.81 3.98
C PRO A 99 14.58 -18.87 3.65
N GLU A 100 13.52 -18.96 4.45
CA GLU A 100 12.31 -19.67 4.05
C GLU A 100 11.47 -18.80 3.10
N ASP A 101 11.25 -19.32 1.88
CA ASP A 101 10.33 -18.76 0.89
C ASP A 101 8.89 -18.96 1.36
N ALA A 102 8.22 -17.88 1.74
CA ALA A 102 6.79 -17.89 2.05
C ALA A 102 5.98 -17.78 0.75
N SER A 103 5.47 -18.92 0.28
CA SER A 103 4.47 -19.00 -0.80
C SER A 103 3.09 -19.16 -0.20
N ALA A 104 2.20 -18.20 -0.45
CA ALA A 104 0.77 -18.33 -0.11
C ALA A 104 -0.10 -18.31 -1.38
N VAL A 105 -0.94 -19.32 -1.51
CA VAL A 105 -1.83 -19.58 -2.64
C VAL A 105 -3.22 -19.07 -2.29
N ALA A 106 -3.83 -18.30 -3.19
CA ALA A 106 -5.27 -18.03 -3.19
C ALA A 106 -5.89 -18.62 -4.47
N ASP A 107 -6.99 -19.34 -4.31
CA ASP A 107 -7.70 -20.11 -5.33
C ASP A 107 -8.67 -19.21 -6.12
N ASP A 108 -8.47 -19.15 -7.43
CA ASP A 108 -9.37 -18.56 -8.43
C ASP A 108 -9.20 -19.32 -9.74
N GLY A 109 -10.25 -19.51 -10.51
CA GLY A 109 -10.36 -20.32 -11.73
C GLY A 109 -9.05 -20.51 -12.52
N ALA A 110 -8.74 -21.74 -12.92
CA ALA A 110 -7.39 -22.22 -13.27
C ALA A 110 -6.53 -21.29 -14.16
N ASP A 111 -7.11 -20.65 -15.17
CA ASP A 111 -6.35 -19.81 -16.12
C ASP A 111 -6.03 -18.41 -15.54
N VAL A 112 -6.97 -17.84 -14.78
CA VAL A 112 -6.79 -16.55 -14.09
C VAL A 112 -5.83 -16.73 -12.92
N ALA A 113 -5.94 -17.83 -12.18
CA ALA A 113 -5.04 -18.18 -11.08
C ALA A 113 -3.60 -18.38 -11.58
N LEU A 114 -3.41 -19.02 -12.73
CA LEU A 114 -2.09 -19.20 -13.33
C LEU A 114 -1.45 -17.86 -13.68
N ARG A 115 -2.19 -16.95 -14.34
CA ARG A 115 -1.71 -15.61 -14.68
C ARG A 115 -1.40 -14.78 -13.44
N ARG A 116 -2.25 -14.82 -12.41
CA ARG A 116 -2.01 -14.13 -11.14
C ARG A 116 -0.78 -14.68 -10.43
N THR A 117 -0.56 -15.98 -10.49
CA THR A 117 0.63 -16.63 -9.91
C THR A 117 1.89 -16.20 -10.65
N ALA A 118 1.88 -16.17 -11.98
CA ALA A 118 3.01 -15.71 -12.79
C ALA A 118 3.35 -14.24 -12.48
N VAL A 119 2.36 -13.37 -12.37
CA VAL A 119 2.57 -11.95 -12.00
C VAL A 119 3.14 -11.83 -10.58
N ARG A 120 2.62 -12.59 -9.60
CA ARG A 120 3.16 -12.58 -8.23
C ARG A 120 4.61 -13.04 -8.17
N GLN A 121 4.94 -14.12 -8.88
CA GLN A 121 6.31 -14.60 -8.97
C GLN A 121 7.23 -13.59 -9.66
N ALA A 122 6.78 -12.96 -10.71
CA ALA A 122 7.52 -11.91 -11.40
C ALA A 122 7.76 -10.69 -10.49
N LEU A 123 6.74 -10.26 -9.73
CA LEU A 123 6.87 -9.19 -8.75
C LEU A 123 7.84 -9.56 -7.63
N ALA A 124 7.81 -10.79 -7.12
CA ALA A 124 8.72 -11.25 -6.07
C ALA A 124 10.20 -11.19 -6.50
N LYS A 125 10.48 -11.36 -7.79
CA LYS A 125 11.84 -11.25 -8.37
C LYS A 125 12.33 -9.80 -8.50
N LEU A 126 11.44 -8.82 -8.42
CA LEU A 126 11.82 -7.40 -8.51
C LEU A 126 12.42 -6.90 -7.18
N PRO A 127 13.41 -6.00 -7.22
CA PRO A 127 13.85 -5.27 -6.03
C PRO A 127 12.68 -4.55 -5.35
N ALA A 128 12.70 -4.43 -4.02
CA ALA A 128 11.61 -3.83 -3.24
C ALA A 128 11.23 -2.42 -3.73
N ARG A 129 12.22 -1.61 -4.15
CA ARG A 129 11.97 -0.27 -4.70
C ARG A 129 11.20 -0.30 -6.03
N GLU A 130 11.45 -1.30 -6.87
CA GLU A 130 10.74 -1.46 -8.14
C GLU A 130 9.32 -1.97 -7.90
N ARG A 131 9.13 -2.91 -6.96
CA ARG A 131 7.79 -3.33 -6.50
C ARG A 131 6.97 -2.15 -5.96
N GLU A 132 7.61 -1.29 -5.17
CA GLU A 132 6.97 -0.10 -4.63
C GLU A 132 6.43 0.83 -5.73
N VAL A 133 7.20 1.04 -6.80
CA VAL A 133 6.77 1.86 -7.95
C VAL A 133 5.53 1.29 -8.62
N ILE A 134 5.51 -0.03 -8.86
CA ILE A 134 4.35 -0.72 -9.43
C ILE A 134 3.14 -0.60 -8.50
N ALA A 135 3.34 -0.87 -7.22
CA ALA A 135 2.26 -0.82 -6.23
C ALA A 135 1.66 0.58 -6.09
N LEU A 136 2.47 1.63 -6.03
CA LEU A 136 2.00 3.02 -6.00
C LEU A 136 1.29 3.43 -7.29
N LYS A 137 1.77 2.97 -8.44
CA LYS A 137 1.15 3.31 -9.73
C LYS A 137 -0.22 2.65 -9.90
N PHE A 138 -0.35 1.36 -9.59
CA PHE A 138 -1.52 0.56 -9.93
C PHE A 138 -2.52 0.43 -8.79
N HIS A 139 -2.09 0.32 -7.54
CA HIS A 139 -3.01 0.20 -6.40
C HIS A 139 -3.34 1.57 -5.78
N ALA A 140 -2.36 2.45 -5.62
CA ALA A 140 -2.63 3.81 -5.16
C ALA A 140 -3.20 4.72 -6.25
N GLY A 141 -3.08 4.35 -7.53
CA GLY A 141 -3.53 5.16 -8.66
C GLY A 141 -2.76 6.47 -8.84
N MET A 142 -1.53 6.55 -8.31
CA MET A 142 -0.76 7.79 -8.30
C MET A 142 -0.31 8.20 -9.69
N HIS A 143 -0.42 9.50 -9.99
CA HIS A 143 0.18 10.12 -11.16
C HIS A 143 1.70 10.33 -10.99
N ASN A 144 2.42 10.57 -12.10
CA ASN A 144 3.88 10.66 -12.05
C ASN A 144 4.39 11.75 -11.09
N ALA A 145 3.70 12.89 -11.01
CA ALA A 145 4.03 13.98 -10.09
C ALA A 145 3.88 13.57 -8.60
N GLU A 146 2.87 12.77 -8.27
CA GLU A 146 2.64 12.26 -6.92
C GLU A 146 3.67 11.20 -6.56
N LEU A 147 3.93 10.27 -7.47
CA LEU A 147 4.98 9.28 -7.37
C LEU A 147 6.35 9.93 -7.13
N ALA A 148 6.68 10.96 -7.91
CA ALA A 148 7.92 11.72 -7.77
C ALA A 148 8.08 12.28 -6.35
N ARG A 149 7.03 12.88 -5.80
CA ARG A 149 7.00 13.41 -4.42
C ARG A 149 7.18 12.30 -3.38
N VAL A 150 6.47 11.18 -3.52
CA VAL A 150 6.54 10.06 -2.57
C VAL A 150 7.90 9.39 -2.60
N LEU A 151 8.50 9.24 -3.78
CA LEU A 151 9.79 8.58 -3.97
C LEU A 151 11.00 9.52 -3.78
N GLY A 152 10.78 10.83 -3.67
CA GLY A 152 11.85 11.83 -3.52
C GLY A 152 12.70 11.97 -4.79
N VAL A 153 12.09 11.87 -5.98
CA VAL A 153 12.77 11.98 -7.29
C VAL A 153 12.08 13.04 -8.17
N SER A 154 12.66 13.40 -9.31
CA SER A 154 12.00 14.24 -10.30
C SER A 154 10.88 13.49 -11.02
N GLU A 155 9.90 14.20 -11.58
CA GLU A 155 8.79 13.58 -12.31
C GLU A 155 9.28 12.80 -13.54
N SER A 156 10.27 13.31 -14.25
CA SER A 156 10.91 12.62 -15.37
C SER A 156 11.60 11.32 -14.91
N ALA A 157 12.29 11.35 -13.76
CA ALA A 157 12.91 10.16 -13.20
C ALA A 157 11.86 9.14 -12.76
N ALA A 158 10.73 9.57 -12.18
CA ALA A 158 9.61 8.71 -11.83
C ALA A 158 9.04 8.01 -13.07
N GLY A 159 8.79 8.76 -14.16
CA GLY A 159 8.32 8.21 -15.43
C GLY A 159 9.29 7.17 -16.02
N THR A 160 10.58 7.46 -16.02
CA THR A 160 11.61 6.53 -16.48
C THR A 160 11.67 5.27 -15.61
N LEU A 161 11.53 5.42 -14.29
CA LEU A 161 11.54 4.30 -13.35
C LEU A 161 10.33 3.39 -13.58
N ILE A 162 9.12 3.97 -13.74
CA ILE A 162 7.90 3.22 -14.06
C ILE A 162 8.12 2.42 -15.35
N TYR A 163 8.55 3.08 -16.43
CA TYR A 163 8.76 2.44 -17.73
C TYR A 163 9.73 1.24 -17.61
N ARG A 164 10.90 1.45 -17.04
CA ARG A 164 11.91 0.38 -16.87
C ARG A 164 11.40 -0.77 -16.02
N THR A 165 10.67 -0.48 -14.93
CA THR A 165 10.12 -1.51 -14.06
C THR A 165 9.03 -2.30 -14.77
N MET A 166 8.16 -1.66 -15.55
CA MET A 166 7.16 -2.35 -16.37
C MET A 166 7.79 -3.25 -17.42
N GLU A 167 8.87 -2.83 -18.07
CA GLU A 167 9.60 -3.65 -19.02
C GLU A 167 10.21 -4.90 -18.35
N LYS A 168 10.78 -4.75 -17.16
CA LYS A 168 11.30 -5.88 -16.38
C LYS A 168 10.17 -6.85 -15.98
N LEU A 169 9.06 -6.33 -15.49
CA LEU A 169 7.91 -7.14 -15.09
C LEU A 169 7.37 -7.93 -16.28
N ARG A 170 7.19 -7.28 -17.44
CA ARG A 170 6.73 -7.93 -18.67
C ARG A 170 7.66 -9.06 -19.09
N LYS A 171 8.98 -8.82 -19.10
CA LYS A 171 9.97 -9.85 -19.42
C LYS A 171 9.92 -11.03 -18.44
N ALA A 172 9.77 -10.75 -17.15
CA ALA A 172 9.68 -11.79 -16.13
C ALA A 172 8.39 -12.62 -16.25
N CYS A 173 7.26 -12.00 -16.57
CA CYS A 173 6.00 -12.70 -16.86
C CYS A 173 6.10 -13.60 -18.09
N ASN A 174 6.68 -13.09 -19.20
CA ASN A 174 6.82 -13.86 -20.45
C ASN A 174 7.80 -15.05 -20.30
N ALA A 175 8.75 -14.99 -19.39
CA ALA A 175 9.67 -16.10 -19.10
C ALA A 175 9.06 -17.19 -18.20
N SER A 176 7.86 -16.95 -17.66
CA SER A 176 7.17 -17.85 -16.72
C SER A 176 5.97 -18.57 -17.38
N ILE A 177 5.73 -18.33 -18.68
CA ILE A 177 4.75 -19.00 -19.53
C ILE A 177 5.50 -19.94 -20.50
#